data_123eed98e587848429dbac8df5d32daa
#
_entry.id   123eed98e587848429dbac8df5d32daa
#
_cell.length_a   1.000
_cell.length_b   1.000
_cell.length_c   1.000
_cell.angle_alpha   90.00
_cell.angle_beta   90.00
_cell.angle_gamma   90.00
#
_symmetry.space_group_name_H-M   'P 1'
#
loop_
_entity.id
_entity.type
_entity.pdbx_description
1 polymer ?
#
loop_
_entity_poly.entity_id
_entity_poly.type
_entity_poly.pdbx_seq_one_letter_code
_entity_poly.pdbx_strand_id
1 'polypeptide(L)'
;GLTAAIEARRFAPDIRIAMITEQYHPTINTPALKQFAIGKLDREQLLAYPVGTERAQRIQMIHGRVEEINAQGKYVCLSNGSTIGYGSLLLATGSVASGLPAFLPGRDFDGVLTLHRLQDYMNLRRRLSEVDDAVVIGGGAHAIETVTSLLYLGIRTHWLLRKKTCLSRVLDQRASDLLLKHIQQAGARVYSETEALGIAGNVGAVAGVVTNHHQMIPCQLVVVCTGMKPVTTLAERCTLPMMYERDEGIFVNNQLRTSVPGIYAAGDVAAIHNPQSGIHETRAQWYSAVIEGCTAAAVMTGQVAPATRTFGVPWHATRLGDLSLLTSGSPLARIAGSVTLADSIKGTYRCLTILDDQLIGYISLGQAQADGLAIKRLIDEGVSIGAIKEALLKGHFDARKYFAQQSSISVRDLATSGKLPVVRTTQRLSPPMTRSLTESGTQQSLERRKHEVTRSPSVVESIPLTTFPRITAGAQFRSINIH
;
A
#
# COMPACT_ATOMS: atom_id res chain seq x y z
N GLY A 1 -4.23 -11.92 -0.25
CA GLY A 1 -4.88 -13.23 -0.48
C GLY A 1 -5.21 -13.44 -1.96
N LEU A 2 -6.14 -12.71 -2.53
CA LEU A 2 -6.59 -12.95 -3.91
C LEU A 2 -5.47 -12.85 -4.95
N THR A 3 -4.56 -11.89 -4.83
CA THR A 3 -3.36 -11.80 -5.68
C THR A 3 -2.55 -13.09 -5.65
N ALA A 4 -2.31 -13.63 -4.44
CA ALA A 4 -1.59 -14.89 -4.30
C ALA A 4 -2.33 -16.06 -4.97
N ALA A 5 -3.65 -16.13 -4.82
CA ALA A 5 -4.46 -17.18 -5.45
C ALA A 5 -4.42 -17.13 -6.99
N ILE A 6 -4.51 -15.92 -7.58
CA ILE A 6 -4.41 -15.69 -9.02
C ILE A 6 -3.02 -16.08 -9.55
N GLU A 7 -1.96 -15.64 -8.87
CA GLU A 7 -0.58 -15.95 -9.27
C GLU A 7 -0.26 -17.44 -9.09
N ALA A 8 -0.76 -18.08 -8.02
CA ALA A 8 -0.62 -19.51 -7.84
C ALA A 8 -1.29 -20.31 -8.99
N ARG A 9 -2.46 -19.87 -9.46
CA ARG A 9 -3.12 -20.46 -10.65
C ARG A 9 -2.27 -20.30 -11.91
N ARG A 10 -1.61 -19.15 -12.06
CA ARG A 10 -0.72 -18.90 -13.20
C ARG A 10 0.51 -19.82 -13.20
N PHE A 11 1.10 -20.03 -12.02
CA PHE A 11 2.28 -20.89 -11.87
C PHE A 11 1.96 -22.39 -11.93
N ALA A 12 0.80 -22.78 -11.42
CA ALA A 12 0.37 -24.18 -11.35
C ALA A 12 -1.12 -24.29 -11.76
N PRO A 13 -1.40 -24.45 -13.07
CA PRO A 13 -2.75 -24.38 -13.61
C PRO A 13 -3.74 -25.39 -13.07
N ASP A 14 -3.27 -26.53 -12.54
CA ASP A 14 -4.12 -27.66 -12.15
C ASP A 14 -4.28 -27.84 -10.64
N ILE A 15 -3.59 -27.03 -9.81
CA ILE A 15 -3.74 -27.13 -8.35
C ILE A 15 -5.15 -26.73 -7.89
N ARG A 16 -5.61 -27.31 -6.81
CA ARG A 16 -6.83 -26.84 -6.13
C ARG A 16 -6.49 -25.63 -5.27
N ILE A 17 -7.24 -24.54 -5.47
CA ILE A 17 -7.08 -23.30 -4.69
C ILE A 17 -8.41 -23.00 -4.03
N ALA A 18 -8.39 -22.87 -2.70
CA ALA A 18 -9.50 -22.37 -1.92
C ALA A 18 -9.12 -21.07 -1.21
N MET A 19 -10.03 -20.12 -1.19
CA MET A 19 -9.90 -18.88 -0.43
C MET A 19 -11.05 -18.78 0.56
N ILE A 20 -10.71 -18.71 1.84
CA ILE A 20 -11.68 -18.59 2.94
C ILE A 20 -11.75 -17.12 3.35
N THR A 21 -12.93 -16.56 3.43
CA THR A 21 -13.14 -15.16 3.78
C THR A 21 -14.47 -14.93 4.49
N GLU A 22 -14.50 -13.96 5.41
CA GLU A 22 -15.74 -13.46 6.02
C GLU A 22 -16.40 -12.36 5.17
N GLN A 23 -15.70 -11.85 4.12
CA GLN A 23 -16.21 -10.76 3.30
C GLN A 23 -17.15 -11.27 2.22
N TYR A 24 -18.33 -10.65 2.11
CA TYR A 24 -19.35 -10.97 1.11
C TYR A 24 -19.28 -10.07 -0.13
N HIS A 25 -18.38 -9.11 -0.14
CA HIS A 25 -18.14 -8.24 -1.31
C HIS A 25 -16.88 -8.68 -2.07
N PRO A 26 -16.78 -8.39 -3.37
CA PRO A 26 -15.57 -8.64 -4.13
C PRO A 26 -14.35 -7.94 -3.52
N THR A 27 -13.16 -8.42 -3.85
CA THR A 27 -11.92 -7.78 -3.41
C THR A 27 -11.82 -6.36 -3.95
N ILE A 28 -11.64 -5.40 -3.05
CA ILE A 28 -11.57 -3.97 -3.37
C ILE A 28 -10.15 -3.43 -3.30
N ASN A 29 -9.91 -2.37 -4.04
CA ASN A 29 -8.72 -1.54 -3.96
C ASN A 29 -8.84 -0.62 -2.74
N THR A 30 -8.30 -1.04 -1.59
CA THR A 30 -8.41 -0.29 -0.33
C THR A 30 -7.85 1.13 -0.38
N PRO A 31 -6.75 1.46 -1.08
CA PRO A 31 -6.33 2.85 -1.32
C PRO A 31 -7.40 3.76 -1.93
N ALA A 32 -8.32 3.21 -2.73
CA ALA A 32 -9.38 3.97 -3.38
C ALA A 32 -10.57 4.32 -2.46
N LEU A 33 -10.68 3.69 -1.28
CA LEU A 33 -11.80 3.89 -0.35
C LEU A 33 -11.98 5.34 0.09
N LYS A 34 -10.89 6.10 0.23
CA LYS A 34 -10.95 7.52 0.59
C LYS A 34 -11.58 8.36 -0.50
N GLN A 35 -11.24 8.07 -1.76
CA GLN A 35 -11.84 8.73 -2.93
C GLN A 35 -13.33 8.42 -3.05
N PHE A 36 -13.71 7.19 -2.72
CA PHE A 36 -15.10 6.78 -2.65
C PHE A 36 -15.86 7.52 -1.54
N ALA A 37 -15.30 7.64 -0.34
CA ALA A 37 -15.95 8.32 0.78
C ALA A 37 -16.31 9.77 0.44
N ILE A 38 -15.44 10.48 -0.28
CA ILE A 38 -15.65 11.87 -0.68
C ILE A 38 -16.38 12.04 -2.03
N GLY A 39 -16.94 10.96 -2.57
CA GLY A 39 -17.74 11.00 -3.79
C GLY A 39 -16.97 11.13 -5.11
N LYS A 40 -15.64 10.99 -5.10
CA LYS A 40 -14.81 11.03 -6.32
C LYS A 40 -14.82 9.73 -7.11
N LEU A 41 -15.18 8.62 -6.48
CA LEU A 41 -15.30 7.31 -7.10
C LEU A 41 -16.61 6.67 -6.71
N ASP A 42 -17.17 5.88 -7.63
CA ASP A 42 -18.31 5.01 -7.38
C ASP A 42 -17.89 3.62 -6.90
N ARG A 43 -18.84 2.83 -6.43
CA ARG A 43 -18.58 1.51 -5.84
C ARG A 43 -17.94 0.53 -6.83
N GLU A 44 -18.33 0.60 -8.09
CA GLU A 44 -17.83 -0.23 -9.18
C GLU A 44 -16.34 0.03 -9.46
N GLN A 45 -15.89 1.25 -9.23
CA GLN A 45 -14.50 1.68 -9.41
C GLN A 45 -13.57 1.24 -8.26
N LEU A 46 -14.14 0.72 -7.17
CA LEU A 46 -13.38 0.17 -6.04
C LEU A 46 -12.84 -1.25 -6.30
N LEU A 47 -13.29 -1.93 -7.33
CA LEU A 47 -12.90 -3.30 -7.59
C LEU A 47 -11.39 -3.41 -7.86
N ALA A 48 -10.71 -4.28 -7.12
CA ALA A 48 -9.29 -4.59 -7.36
C ALA A 48 -9.11 -5.46 -8.61
N TYR A 49 -10.11 -6.29 -8.90
CA TYR A 49 -10.17 -7.18 -10.06
C TYR A 49 -11.59 -7.15 -10.66
N PRO A 50 -11.77 -7.48 -11.94
CA PRO A 50 -13.10 -7.60 -12.54
C PRO A 50 -13.98 -8.58 -11.78
N VAL A 51 -15.30 -8.32 -11.74
CA VAL A 51 -16.28 -9.25 -11.14
C VAL A 51 -16.16 -10.62 -11.80
N GLY A 52 -16.17 -11.68 -10.98
CA GLY A 52 -16.07 -13.07 -11.46
C GLY A 52 -14.64 -13.54 -11.72
N THR A 53 -13.62 -12.74 -11.38
CA THR A 53 -12.21 -13.15 -11.49
C THR A 53 -11.95 -14.45 -10.74
N GLU A 54 -12.49 -14.61 -9.54
CA GLU A 54 -12.32 -15.81 -8.71
C GLU A 54 -12.82 -17.05 -9.45
N ARG A 55 -14.01 -16.97 -10.07
CA ARG A 55 -14.60 -18.05 -10.87
C ARG A 55 -13.79 -18.31 -12.15
N ALA A 56 -13.39 -17.27 -12.86
CA ALA A 56 -12.58 -17.39 -14.08
C ALA A 56 -11.22 -18.06 -13.80
N GLN A 57 -10.65 -17.79 -12.61
CA GLN A 57 -9.40 -18.40 -12.15
C GLN A 57 -9.60 -19.74 -11.42
N ARG A 58 -10.81 -20.29 -11.41
CA ARG A 58 -11.14 -21.55 -10.72
C ARG A 58 -10.67 -21.57 -9.26
N ILE A 59 -10.88 -20.43 -8.54
CA ILE A 59 -10.62 -20.29 -7.11
C ILE A 59 -11.93 -20.60 -6.38
N GLN A 60 -11.91 -21.60 -5.52
CA GLN A 60 -13.05 -21.93 -4.69
C GLN A 60 -13.18 -20.91 -3.56
N MET A 61 -14.24 -20.11 -3.61
CA MET A 61 -14.56 -19.18 -2.53
C MET A 61 -15.37 -19.87 -1.46
N ILE A 62 -14.91 -19.78 -0.21
CA ILE A 62 -15.56 -20.35 0.97
C ILE A 62 -15.85 -19.19 1.93
N HIS A 63 -17.13 -18.89 2.12
CA HIS A 63 -17.55 -17.87 3.08
C HIS A 63 -17.61 -18.45 4.47
N GLY A 64 -16.82 -17.90 5.38
CA GLY A 64 -16.75 -18.34 6.76
C GLY A 64 -15.52 -17.80 7.47
N ARG A 65 -15.53 -18.01 8.78
CA ARG A 65 -14.43 -17.63 9.67
C ARG A 65 -13.63 -18.86 10.04
N VAL A 66 -12.32 -18.79 9.88
CA VAL A 66 -11.40 -19.79 10.43
C VAL A 66 -11.16 -19.46 11.90
N GLU A 67 -11.35 -20.44 12.78
CA GLU A 67 -11.17 -20.29 14.23
C GLU A 67 -9.88 -20.94 14.73
N GLU A 68 -9.45 -22.01 14.06
CA GLU A 68 -8.30 -22.80 14.46
C GLU A 68 -7.53 -23.34 13.26
N ILE A 69 -6.22 -23.48 13.41
CA ILE A 69 -5.32 -24.15 12.47
C ILE A 69 -4.71 -25.37 13.19
N ASN A 70 -4.99 -26.56 12.69
CA ASN A 70 -4.27 -27.75 13.10
C ASN A 70 -3.07 -27.96 12.16
N ALA A 71 -1.90 -27.54 12.60
CA ALA A 71 -0.68 -27.59 11.79
C ALA A 71 -0.18 -29.04 11.58
N GLN A 72 -0.35 -29.90 12.56
CA GLN A 72 0.08 -31.30 12.49
C GLN A 72 -0.82 -32.09 11.53
N GLY A 73 -2.15 -31.95 11.67
CA GLY A 73 -3.14 -32.61 10.82
C GLY A 73 -3.32 -31.93 9.47
N LYS A 74 -2.74 -30.74 9.24
CA LYS A 74 -2.85 -29.93 8.04
C LYS A 74 -4.29 -29.61 7.63
N TYR A 75 -5.08 -29.12 8.55
CA TYR A 75 -6.44 -28.63 8.30
C TYR A 75 -6.75 -27.37 9.10
N VAL A 76 -7.72 -26.63 8.64
CA VAL A 76 -8.31 -25.49 9.35
C VAL A 76 -9.74 -25.84 9.77
N CYS A 77 -10.15 -25.35 10.95
CA CYS A 77 -11.52 -25.45 11.46
C CYS A 77 -12.26 -24.13 11.25
N LEU A 78 -13.46 -24.19 10.69
CA LEU A 78 -14.34 -23.03 10.53
C LEU A 78 -15.30 -22.92 11.71
N SER A 79 -15.87 -21.73 11.92
CA SER A 79 -16.85 -21.43 12.97
C SER A 79 -18.12 -22.27 12.93
N ASN A 80 -18.44 -22.84 11.77
CA ASN A 80 -19.58 -23.78 11.61
C ASN A 80 -19.22 -25.24 11.90
N GLY A 81 -18.01 -25.52 12.41
CA GLY A 81 -17.52 -26.87 12.74
C GLY A 81 -16.96 -27.65 11.54
N SER A 82 -17.04 -27.14 10.31
CA SER A 82 -16.44 -27.82 9.16
C SER A 82 -14.91 -27.69 9.16
N THR A 83 -14.24 -28.67 8.55
CA THR A 83 -12.79 -28.70 8.42
C THR A 83 -12.37 -28.71 6.96
N ILE A 84 -11.25 -28.05 6.65
CA ILE A 84 -10.69 -27.99 5.30
C ILE A 84 -9.21 -28.34 5.38
N GLY A 85 -8.82 -29.44 4.72
CA GLY A 85 -7.43 -29.87 4.62
C GLY A 85 -6.64 -29.02 3.62
N TYR A 86 -5.35 -28.84 3.89
CA TYR A 86 -4.44 -28.09 3.01
C TYR A 86 -3.10 -28.80 2.80
N GLY A 87 -2.50 -28.61 1.65
CA GLY A 87 -1.08 -28.93 1.41
C GLY A 87 -0.17 -27.77 1.80
N SER A 88 -0.60 -26.53 1.44
CA SER A 88 0.03 -25.27 1.83
C SER A 88 -1.04 -24.28 2.26
N LEU A 89 -0.79 -23.52 3.33
CA LEU A 89 -1.70 -22.54 3.90
C LEU A 89 -1.04 -21.15 3.88
N LEU A 90 -1.73 -20.15 3.32
CA LEU A 90 -1.32 -18.75 3.38
C LEU A 90 -2.20 -17.97 4.36
N LEU A 91 -1.61 -17.42 5.38
CA LEU A 91 -2.23 -16.47 6.29
C LEU A 91 -2.16 -15.07 5.65
N ALA A 92 -3.29 -14.58 5.15
CA ALA A 92 -3.43 -13.26 4.55
C ALA A 92 -4.56 -12.48 5.24
N THR A 93 -4.59 -12.57 6.58
CA THR A 93 -5.64 -12.01 7.45
C THR A 93 -5.57 -10.48 7.56
N GLY A 94 -4.47 -9.88 7.12
CA GLY A 94 -4.31 -8.44 7.04
C GLY A 94 -4.20 -7.77 8.41
N SER A 95 -4.79 -6.59 8.53
CA SER A 95 -4.76 -5.75 9.73
C SER A 95 -6.16 -5.24 10.07
N VAL A 96 -6.31 -4.62 11.24
CA VAL A 96 -7.51 -3.89 11.68
C VAL A 96 -7.11 -2.51 12.20
N ALA A 97 -8.01 -1.54 12.11
CA ALA A 97 -7.75 -0.21 12.68
C ALA A 97 -7.60 -0.28 14.20
N SER A 98 -6.60 0.41 14.72
CA SER A 98 -6.48 0.67 16.15
C SER A 98 -7.52 1.72 16.54
N GLY A 99 -8.42 1.34 17.44
CA GLY A 99 -9.41 2.25 18.00
C GLY A 99 -8.82 3.14 19.11
N LEU A 100 -9.71 3.88 19.76
CA LEU A 100 -9.39 4.56 21.01
C LEU A 100 -9.19 3.54 22.15
N PRO A 101 -8.43 3.88 23.20
CA PRO A 101 -8.24 3.00 24.35
C PRO A 101 -9.56 2.52 24.93
N ALA A 102 -9.62 1.27 25.40
CA ALA A 102 -10.84 0.65 25.92
C ALA A 102 -11.47 1.39 27.10
N PHE A 103 -10.65 2.09 27.87
CA PHE A 103 -11.07 2.87 29.04
C PHE A 103 -11.49 4.32 28.72
N LEU A 104 -11.38 4.76 27.43
CA LEU A 104 -11.68 6.15 27.06
C LEU A 104 -13.20 6.36 27.05
N PRO A 105 -13.75 7.28 27.87
CA PRO A 105 -15.18 7.53 27.92
C PRO A 105 -15.74 8.01 26.58
N GLY A 106 -16.90 7.50 26.17
CA GLY A 106 -17.59 7.89 24.96
C GLY A 106 -17.00 7.35 23.65
N ARG A 107 -15.98 6.47 23.71
CA ARG A 107 -15.34 5.88 22.52
C ARG A 107 -16.28 5.14 21.56
N ASP A 108 -17.41 4.67 22.08
CA ASP A 108 -18.40 3.89 21.35
C ASP A 108 -19.64 4.73 20.96
N PHE A 109 -19.61 6.05 21.15
CA PHE A 109 -20.71 6.93 20.73
C PHE A 109 -20.86 6.92 19.22
N ASP A 110 -22.10 7.07 18.80
CA ASP A 110 -22.45 7.22 17.38
C ASP A 110 -21.78 8.49 16.83
N GLY A 111 -21.02 8.33 15.73
CA GLY A 111 -20.14 9.40 15.19
C GLY A 111 -18.67 9.24 15.52
N VAL A 112 -18.26 8.24 16.35
CA VAL A 112 -16.86 7.83 16.49
C VAL A 112 -16.57 6.72 15.49
N LEU A 113 -15.70 6.97 14.54
CA LEU A 113 -15.39 6.03 13.46
C LEU A 113 -13.89 5.71 13.40
N THR A 114 -13.58 4.45 13.15
CA THR A 114 -12.29 4.03 12.59
C THR A 114 -12.48 3.77 11.10
N LEU A 115 -11.45 3.96 10.28
CA LEU A 115 -11.55 3.78 8.82
C LEU A 115 -10.59 2.67 8.36
N HIS A 116 -11.16 1.54 7.96
CA HIS A 116 -10.38 0.43 7.43
C HIS A 116 -11.13 -0.37 6.36
N ARG A 117 -12.34 -0.82 6.67
CA ARG A 117 -13.16 -1.66 5.79
C ARG A 117 -14.11 -0.81 4.94
N LEU A 118 -14.60 -1.38 3.85
CA LEU A 118 -15.61 -0.72 2.99
C LEU A 118 -16.80 -0.17 3.79
N GLN A 119 -17.29 -0.94 4.77
CA GLN A 119 -18.43 -0.53 5.60
C GLN A 119 -18.14 0.76 6.39
N ASP A 120 -16.91 0.93 6.88
CA ASP A 120 -16.51 2.14 7.63
C ASP A 120 -16.59 3.38 6.73
N TYR A 121 -16.10 3.27 5.50
CA TYR A 121 -16.16 4.36 4.51
C TYR A 121 -17.58 4.61 3.99
N MET A 122 -18.43 3.59 3.92
CA MET A 122 -19.87 3.77 3.65
C MET A 122 -20.58 4.49 4.80
N ASN A 123 -20.22 4.14 6.05
CA ASN A 123 -20.74 4.82 7.23
C ASN A 123 -20.27 6.29 7.28
N LEU A 124 -19.00 6.53 7.01
CA LEU A 124 -18.47 7.89 6.87
C LEU A 124 -19.27 8.68 5.82
N ARG A 125 -19.35 8.16 4.58
CA ARG A 125 -20.03 8.84 3.46
C ARG A 125 -21.47 9.24 3.77
N ARG A 126 -22.23 8.38 4.48
CA ARG A 126 -23.61 8.69 4.87
C ARG A 126 -23.72 9.85 5.85
N ARG A 127 -22.71 10.04 6.70
CA ARG A 127 -22.72 11.09 7.74
C ARG A 127 -22.23 12.45 7.25
N LEU A 128 -21.45 12.49 6.18
CA LEU A 128 -20.78 13.72 5.73
C LEU A 128 -21.75 14.86 5.40
N SER A 129 -23.01 14.57 5.06
CA SER A 129 -24.04 15.59 4.82
C SER A 129 -24.58 16.26 6.09
N GLU A 130 -24.32 15.67 7.26
CA GLU A 130 -24.86 16.12 8.56
C GLU A 130 -23.74 16.63 9.49
N VAL A 131 -22.50 16.77 8.97
CA VAL A 131 -21.31 17.11 9.74
C VAL A 131 -20.76 18.46 9.31
N ASP A 132 -20.76 19.43 10.22
CA ASP A 132 -20.08 20.71 10.05
C ASP A 132 -18.67 20.71 10.60
N ASP A 133 -18.46 20.06 11.75
CA ASP A 133 -17.21 19.98 12.48
C ASP A 133 -16.80 18.53 12.68
N ALA A 134 -15.55 18.22 12.35
CA ALA A 134 -14.97 16.91 12.55
C ALA A 134 -13.63 16.99 13.30
N VAL A 135 -13.39 16.03 14.18
CA VAL A 135 -12.10 15.83 14.84
C VAL A 135 -11.42 14.59 14.25
N VAL A 136 -10.17 14.74 13.81
CA VAL A 136 -9.32 13.61 13.37
C VAL A 136 -8.24 13.38 14.42
N ILE A 137 -8.11 12.15 14.92
CA ILE A 137 -7.15 11.78 15.94
C ILE A 137 -6.07 10.87 15.34
N GLY A 138 -4.81 11.31 15.37
CA GLY A 138 -3.66 10.53 14.90
C GLY A 138 -2.69 11.33 14.05
N GLY A 139 -1.43 10.86 13.94
CA GLY A 139 -0.35 11.58 13.26
C GLY A 139 0.23 10.84 12.04
N GLY A 140 -0.41 9.78 11.57
CA GLY A 140 0.02 8.98 10.43
C GLY A 140 -0.52 9.48 9.08
N ALA A 141 -0.08 8.86 7.98
CA ALA A 141 -0.52 9.19 6.63
C ALA A 141 -2.05 9.12 6.48
N HIS A 142 -2.68 8.10 7.08
CA HIS A 142 -4.13 7.93 7.06
C HIS A 142 -4.87 9.11 7.70
N ALA A 143 -4.36 9.65 8.83
CA ALA A 143 -4.94 10.85 9.45
C ALA A 143 -4.84 12.05 8.52
N ILE A 144 -3.69 12.27 7.90
CA ILE A 144 -3.46 13.39 6.99
C ILE A 144 -4.39 13.32 5.77
N GLU A 145 -4.50 12.14 5.17
CA GLU A 145 -5.41 11.90 4.04
C GLU A 145 -6.88 12.09 4.44
N THR A 146 -7.25 11.75 5.67
CA THR A 146 -8.60 12.00 6.21
C THR A 146 -8.83 13.48 6.41
N VAL A 147 -7.90 14.21 7.05
CA VAL A 147 -7.96 15.66 7.21
C VAL A 147 -8.13 16.36 5.88
N THR A 148 -7.28 16.05 4.91
CA THR A 148 -7.35 16.67 3.56
C THR A 148 -8.65 16.33 2.83
N SER A 149 -9.19 15.14 3.04
CA SER A 149 -10.49 14.72 2.48
C SER A 149 -11.66 15.49 3.07
N LEU A 150 -11.68 15.70 4.38
CA LEU A 150 -12.71 16.47 5.08
C LEU A 150 -12.66 17.96 4.69
N LEU A 151 -11.46 18.53 4.61
CA LEU A 151 -11.25 19.90 4.12
C LEU A 151 -11.76 20.09 2.69
N TYR A 152 -11.49 19.11 1.81
CA TYR A 152 -11.99 19.13 0.43
C TYR A 152 -13.52 19.19 0.36
N LEU A 153 -14.21 18.61 1.33
CA LEU A 153 -15.66 18.66 1.46
C LEU A 153 -16.19 19.92 2.16
N GLY A 154 -15.31 20.83 2.56
CA GLY A 154 -15.68 22.07 3.28
C GLY A 154 -15.99 21.87 4.77
N ILE A 155 -15.71 20.69 5.33
CA ILE A 155 -15.95 20.39 6.75
C ILE A 155 -14.84 21.05 7.59
N ARG A 156 -15.23 21.82 8.64
CA ARG A 156 -14.29 22.39 9.60
C ARG A 156 -13.58 21.25 10.33
N THR A 157 -12.27 21.13 10.11
CA THR A 157 -11.50 19.97 10.54
C THR A 157 -10.52 20.34 11.63
N HIS A 158 -10.64 19.67 12.78
CA HIS A 158 -9.75 19.75 13.94
C HIS A 158 -8.85 18.50 13.94
N TRP A 159 -7.54 18.70 13.95
CA TRP A 159 -6.59 17.59 13.86
C TRP A 159 -5.74 17.49 15.12
N LEU A 160 -5.90 16.40 15.88
CA LEU A 160 -5.21 16.15 17.15
C LEU A 160 -3.98 15.29 16.92
N LEU A 161 -2.82 15.80 17.34
CA LEU A 161 -1.52 15.15 17.25
C LEU A 161 -0.95 14.94 18.66
N ARG A 162 -0.68 13.70 19.03
CA ARG A 162 -0.02 13.37 20.30
C ARG A 162 1.39 13.94 20.43
N LYS A 163 2.10 14.10 19.29
CA LYS A 163 3.46 14.67 19.22
C LYS A 163 3.43 16.03 18.55
N LYS A 164 4.55 16.77 18.63
CA LYS A 164 4.76 18.01 17.87
C LYS A 164 4.74 17.79 16.36
N THR A 165 5.16 16.60 15.93
CA THR A 165 5.36 16.24 14.53
C THR A 165 4.34 15.21 14.05
N CYS A 166 3.95 15.28 12.78
CA CYS A 166 3.25 14.24 12.08
C CYS A 166 4.25 13.32 11.35
N LEU A 167 3.83 12.09 11.03
CA LEU A 167 4.67 11.08 10.35
C LEU A 167 6.05 10.87 11.00
N SER A 168 6.14 11.00 12.31
CA SER A 168 7.39 11.04 13.09
C SER A 168 8.28 9.80 12.98
N ARG A 169 7.82 8.73 12.33
CA ARG A 169 8.62 7.54 12.01
C ARG A 169 9.42 7.67 10.71
N VAL A 170 9.01 8.58 9.82
CA VAL A 170 9.58 8.69 8.45
C VAL A 170 9.93 10.10 8.03
N LEU A 171 9.40 11.13 8.71
CA LEU A 171 9.73 12.53 8.46
C LEU A 171 10.57 13.11 9.58
N ASP A 172 11.57 13.89 9.21
CA ASP A 172 12.28 14.75 10.14
C ASP A 172 11.42 15.96 10.54
N GLN A 173 11.93 16.78 11.46
CA GLN A 173 11.21 17.95 11.97
C GLN A 173 10.87 18.93 10.85
N ARG A 174 11.82 19.20 9.92
CA ARG A 174 11.63 20.20 8.84
C ARG A 174 10.54 19.78 7.86
N ALA A 175 10.55 18.52 7.44
CA ALA A 175 9.54 17.97 6.55
C ALA A 175 8.15 17.96 7.24
N SER A 176 8.11 17.59 8.53
CA SER A 176 6.87 17.63 9.31
C SER A 176 6.32 19.05 9.43
N ASP A 177 7.15 20.03 9.76
CA ASP A 177 6.72 21.43 9.91
C ASP A 177 6.20 22.01 8.59
N LEU A 178 6.85 21.69 7.47
CA LEU A 178 6.38 22.08 6.14
C LEU A 178 4.99 21.51 5.85
N LEU A 179 4.80 20.23 6.14
CA LEU A 179 3.52 19.53 5.92
C LEU A 179 2.43 20.09 6.85
N LEU A 180 2.72 20.29 8.13
CA LEU A 180 1.77 20.88 9.10
C LEU A 180 1.34 22.29 8.66
N LYS A 181 2.31 23.13 8.28
CA LYS A 181 2.03 24.47 7.78
C LYS A 181 1.13 24.44 6.53
N HIS A 182 1.42 23.54 5.61
CA HIS A 182 0.61 23.37 4.39
C HIS A 182 -0.85 22.99 4.72
N ILE A 183 -1.05 22.03 5.61
CA ILE A 183 -2.38 21.58 6.03
C ILE A 183 -3.13 22.68 6.83
N GLN A 184 -2.42 23.44 7.66
CA GLN A 184 -3.00 24.61 8.35
C GLN A 184 -3.43 25.70 7.36
N GLN A 185 -2.62 25.96 6.34
CA GLN A 185 -2.97 26.92 5.27
C GLN A 185 -4.17 26.45 4.43
N ALA A 186 -4.37 25.15 4.32
CA ALA A 186 -5.57 24.56 3.70
C ALA A 186 -6.82 24.64 4.58
N GLY A 187 -6.72 25.15 5.83
CA GLY A 187 -7.85 25.42 6.70
C GLY A 187 -8.00 24.49 7.92
N ALA A 188 -7.12 23.50 8.13
CA ALA A 188 -7.20 22.65 9.30
C ALA A 188 -6.77 23.40 10.59
N ARG A 189 -7.47 23.15 11.67
CA ARG A 189 -7.05 23.54 13.02
C ARG A 189 -6.22 22.42 13.63
N VAL A 190 -4.90 22.61 13.73
CA VAL A 190 -3.97 21.60 14.23
C VAL A 190 -3.68 21.82 15.71
N TYR A 191 -3.85 20.77 16.50
CA TYR A 191 -3.58 20.72 17.93
C TYR A 191 -2.43 19.73 18.17
N SER A 192 -1.21 20.25 18.27
CA SER A 192 -0.02 19.45 18.60
C SER A 192 0.05 19.16 20.10
N GLU A 193 0.71 18.04 20.48
CA GLU A 193 0.86 17.59 21.87
C GLU A 193 -0.49 17.45 22.58
N THR A 194 -1.54 17.08 21.80
CA THR A 194 -2.91 17.03 22.27
C THR A 194 -3.48 15.63 22.10
N GLU A 195 -4.00 15.07 23.18
CA GLU A 195 -4.65 13.77 23.26
C GLU A 195 -6.11 13.91 23.68
N ALA A 196 -6.96 13.02 23.19
CA ALA A 196 -8.33 12.91 23.66
C ALA A 196 -8.35 12.18 25.01
N LEU A 197 -8.94 12.81 26.03
CA LEU A 197 -9.24 12.19 27.33
C LEU A 197 -10.63 11.57 27.39
N GLY A 198 -11.54 12.04 26.53
CA GLY A 198 -12.89 11.53 26.45
C GLY A 198 -13.64 12.11 25.26
N ILE A 199 -14.70 11.46 24.86
CA ILE A 199 -15.65 11.95 23.89
C ILE A 199 -16.91 12.37 24.65
N ALA A 200 -17.29 13.63 24.50
CA ALA A 200 -18.55 14.14 25.03
C ALA A 200 -19.68 13.76 24.06
N GLY A 201 -20.82 13.39 24.61
CA GLY A 201 -21.98 12.99 23.81
C GLY A 201 -23.28 13.54 24.31
N ASN A 202 -24.27 13.56 23.43
CA ASN A 202 -25.65 13.84 23.74
C ASN A 202 -26.52 12.70 23.16
N VAL A 203 -27.32 12.07 24.03
CA VAL A 203 -28.19 10.94 23.65
C VAL A 203 -27.43 9.84 22.86
N GLY A 204 -26.18 9.53 23.28
CA GLY A 204 -25.36 8.50 22.66
C GLY A 204 -24.63 8.89 21.35
N ALA A 205 -24.84 10.11 20.85
CA ALA A 205 -24.14 10.65 19.69
C ALA A 205 -23.00 11.62 20.12
N VAL A 206 -21.99 11.73 19.28
CA VAL A 206 -20.84 12.65 19.51
C VAL A 206 -21.32 14.10 19.54
N ALA A 207 -20.88 14.86 20.57
CA ALA A 207 -21.06 16.30 20.68
C ALA A 207 -19.71 17.05 20.78
N GLY A 208 -18.60 16.35 21.06
CA GLY A 208 -17.27 16.94 21.09
C GLY A 208 -16.21 16.03 21.68
N VAL A 209 -14.97 16.50 21.65
CA VAL A 209 -13.79 15.82 22.22
C VAL A 209 -13.23 16.65 23.36
N VAL A 210 -13.03 16.01 24.52
CA VAL A 210 -12.33 16.61 25.66
C VAL A 210 -10.86 16.25 25.58
N THR A 211 -9.99 17.27 25.59
CA THR A 211 -8.53 17.08 25.43
C THR A 211 -7.80 17.05 26.76
N ASN A 212 -6.54 16.60 26.76
CA ASN A 212 -5.61 16.66 27.90
C ASN A 212 -5.31 18.09 28.39
N HIS A 213 -5.65 19.10 27.60
CA HIS A 213 -5.59 20.53 28.01
C HIS A 213 -6.92 21.02 28.58
N HIS A 214 -7.83 20.11 28.92
CA HIS A 214 -9.16 20.42 29.46
C HIS A 214 -10.03 21.30 28.52
N GLN A 215 -9.68 21.31 27.23
CA GLN A 215 -10.46 22.00 26.20
C GLN A 215 -11.47 21.05 25.61
N MET A 216 -12.70 21.52 25.45
CA MET A 216 -13.73 20.83 24.67
C MET A 216 -13.72 21.34 23.23
N ILE A 217 -13.60 20.46 22.25
CA ILE A 217 -13.69 20.74 20.83
C ILE A 217 -15.03 20.21 20.34
N PRO A 218 -16.02 21.07 20.06
CA PRO A 218 -17.31 20.63 19.55
C PRO A 218 -17.17 19.99 18.18
N CYS A 219 -17.87 18.87 17.96
CA CYS A 219 -17.90 18.18 16.66
C CYS A 219 -19.05 17.16 16.61
N GLN A 220 -19.47 16.80 15.39
CA GLN A 220 -20.44 15.74 15.14
C GLN A 220 -19.78 14.43 14.68
N LEU A 221 -18.48 14.48 14.35
CA LEU A 221 -17.72 13.34 13.84
C LEU A 221 -16.34 13.28 14.47
N VAL A 222 -15.96 12.09 14.94
CA VAL A 222 -14.58 11.79 15.37
C VAL A 222 -14.04 10.66 14.52
N VAL A 223 -12.96 10.91 13.77
CA VAL A 223 -12.28 9.88 12.97
C VAL A 223 -10.98 9.49 13.64
N VAL A 224 -10.89 8.22 14.04
CA VAL A 224 -9.75 7.67 14.77
C VAL A 224 -8.77 7.02 13.78
N CYS A 225 -7.58 7.61 13.65
CA CYS A 225 -6.50 7.21 12.75
C CYS A 225 -5.21 6.91 13.53
N THR A 226 -5.30 6.16 14.62
CA THR A 226 -4.21 5.92 15.58
C THR A 226 -3.28 4.78 15.19
N GLY A 227 -3.52 4.14 14.05
CA GLY A 227 -2.69 3.07 13.50
C GLY A 227 -3.48 1.83 13.11
N MET A 228 -2.73 0.80 12.71
CA MET A 228 -3.24 -0.49 12.31
C MET A 228 -2.59 -1.58 13.15
N LYS A 229 -3.33 -2.67 13.43
CA LYS A 229 -2.82 -3.86 14.12
C LYS A 229 -2.99 -5.08 13.23
N PRO A 230 -1.94 -5.89 13.04
CA PRO A 230 -2.05 -7.16 12.33
C PRO A 230 -3.08 -8.10 12.97
N VAL A 231 -3.79 -8.87 12.15
CA VAL A 231 -4.75 -9.87 12.63
C VAL A 231 -4.05 -11.20 12.82
N THR A 232 -3.50 -11.41 14.01
CA THR A 232 -2.60 -12.53 14.35
C THR A 232 -3.25 -13.67 15.13
N THR A 233 -4.51 -13.53 15.53
CA THR A 233 -5.22 -14.46 16.42
C THR A 233 -5.11 -15.93 16.02
N LEU A 234 -5.15 -16.24 14.71
CA LEU A 234 -4.97 -17.61 14.21
C LEU A 234 -3.54 -18.12 14.41
N ALA A 235 -2.55 -17.24 14.23
CA ALA A 235 -1.14 -17.58 14.41
C ALA A 235 -0.81 -17.80 15.89
N GLU A 236 -1.34 -16.99 16.78
CA GLU A 236 -1.19 -17.12 18.24
C GLU A 236 -1.73 -18.45 18.74
N ARG A 237 -2.91 -18.84 18.31
CA ARG A 237 -3.52 -20.12 18.66
C ARG A 237 -2.73 -21.33 18.13
N CYS A 238 -2.02 -21.14 17.03
CA CYS A 238 -1.16 -22.16 16.41
C CYS A 238 0.29 -22.11 16.93
N THR A 239 0.58 -21.30 17.96
CA THR A 239 1.92 -21.10 18.55
C THR A 239 3.01 -20.70 17.55
N LEU A 240 2.63 -19.95 16.50
CA LEU A 240 3.60 -19.38 15.57
C LEU A 240 4.40 -18.25 16.25
N PRO A 241 5.71 -18.14 16.01
CA PRO A 241 6.50 -17.03 16.51
C PRO A 241 5.95 -15.69 16.02
N MET A 242 5.77 -14.79 16.97
CA MET A 242 5.20 -13.47 16.78
C MET A 242 6.20 -12.39 17.16
N MET A 243 6.04 -11.22 16.57
CA MET A 243 6.78 -10.04 16.95
C MET A 243 6.01 -9.27 18.04
N TYR A 244 6.57 -9.20 19.24
CA TYR A 244 5.88 -8.61 20.41
C TYR A 244 6.20 -7.13 20.66
N GLU A 245 7.23 -6.56 20.01
CA GLU A 245 7.78 -5.26 20.46
C GLU A 245 7.26 -4.00 19.75
N ARG A 246 6.83 -4.05 18.50
CA ARG A 246 6.35 -2.84 17.79
C ARG A 246 5.18 -3.04 16.84
N ASP A 247 5.19 -4.10 16.05
CA ASP A 247 4.24 -4.25 14.96
C ASP A 247 3.53 -5.62 14.93
N GLU A 248 3.63 -6.40 16.01
CA GLU A 248 2.83 -7.59 16.33
C GLU A 248 2.51 -8.54 15.13
N GLY A 249 3.40 -8.68 14.15
CA GLY A 249 3.18 -9.49 12.95
C GLY A 249 3.72 -10.91 13.09
N ILE A 250 3.34 -11.80 12.16
CA ILE A 250 3.86 -13.17 12.08
C ILE A 250 5.27 -13.14 11.46
N PHE A 251 6.26 -13.67 12.15
CA PHE A 251 7.61 -13.78 11.61
C PHE A 251 7.65 -14.65 10.35
N VAL A 252 8.23 -14.12 9.29
CA VAL A 252 8.48 -14.85 8.06
C VAL A 252 9.90 -14.62 7.55
N ASN A 253 10.44 -15.61 6.85
CA ASN A 253 11.69 -15.45 6.12
C ASN A 253 11.47 -14.74 4.77
N ASN A 254 12.53 -14.55 3.98
CA ASN A 254 12.48 -13.92 2.67
C ASN A 254 11.62 -14.68 1.63
N GLN A 255 11.19 -15.89 1.93
CA GLN A 255 10.27 -16.70 1.14
C GLN A 255 8.85 -16.70 1.73
N LEU A 256 8.57 -15.81 2.68
CA LEU A 256 7.29 -15.72 3.40
C LEU A 256 6.88 -17.00 4.15
N ARG A 257 7.85 -17.89 4.43
CA ARG A 257 7.64 -19.09 5.24
C ARG A 257 7.64 -18.71 6.71
N THR A 258 6.66 -19.22 7.44
CA THR A 258 6.69 -19.19 8.91
C THR A 258 7.64 -20.27 9.44
N SER A 259 7.79 -20.38 10.75
CA SER A 259 8.54 -21.46 11.39
C SER A 259 7.88 -22.85 11.24
N VAL A 260 6.58 -22.88 10.90
CA VAL A 260 5.83 -24.14 10.72
C VAL A 260 5.82 -24.50 9.23
N PRO A 261 6.32 -25.69 8.87
CA PRO A 261 6.36 -26.14 7.48
C PRO A 261 4.98 -26.19 6.84
N GLY A 262 4.87 -25.63 5.64
CA GLY A 262 3.60 -25.57 4.89
C GLY A 262 2.70 -24.40 5.27
N ILE A 263 3.07 -23.57 6.26
CA ILE A 263 2.35 -22.34 6.61
C ILE A 263 3.18 -21.12 6.22
N TYR A 264 2.52 -20.18 5.56
CA TYR A 264 3.07 -18.93 5.03
C TYR A 264 2.27 -17.74 5.54
N ALA A 265 2.86 -16.55 5.57
CA ALA A 265 2.11 -15.31 5.83
C ALA A 265 2.52 -14.21 4.87
N ALA A 266 1.56 -13.36 4.45
CA ALA A 266 1.80 -12.26 3.51
C ALA A 266 0.83 -11.10 3.73
N GLY A 267 1.26 -9.90 3.38
CA GLY A 267 0.55 -8.64 3.56
C GLY A 267 0.69 -8.12 4.99
N ASP A 268 -0.23 -7.25 5.41
CA ASP A 268 -0.13 -6.52 6.68
C ASP A 268 0.06 -7.40 7.92
N VAL A 269 -0.23 -8.69 7.84
CA VAL A 269 -0.06 -9.65 8.94
C VAL A 269 1.38 -10.15 9.07
N ALA A 270 2.18 -10.07 7.99
CA ALA A 270 3.53 -10.61 7.96
C ALA A 270 4.57 -9.61 8.48
N ALA A 271 5.47 -10.05 9.34
CA ALA A 271 6.64 -9.30 9.78
C ALA A 271 7.87 -9.76 8.97
N ILE A 272 8.35 -8.88 8.10
CA ILE A 272 9.42 -9.13 7.14
C ILE A 272 10.72 -8.53 7.63
N HIS A 273 11.83 -9.22 7.44
CA HIS A 273 13.15 -8.72 7.78
C HIS A 273 13.51 -7.46 6.97
N ASN A 274 13.87 -6.39 7.67
CA ASN A 274 14.43 -5.18 7.08
C ASN A 274 15.95 -5.26 7.09
N PRO A 275 16.61 -5.31 5.92
CA PRO A 275 18.07 -5.50 5.84
C PRO A 275 18.89 -4.34 6.42
N GLN A 276 18.32 -3.12 6.50
CA GLN A 276 19.03 -1.97 7.05
C GLN A 276 18.98 -1.90 8.58
N SER A 277 17.84 -2.24 9.18
CA SER A 277 17.68 -2.21 10.64
C SER A 277 17.99 -3.55 11.31
N GLY A 278 18.05 -4.63 10.54
CA GLY A 278 18.22 -5.99 11.05
C GLY A 278 17.02 -6.56 11.80
N ILE A 279 15.90 -5.82 11.87
CA ILE A 279 14.68 -6.21 12.58
C ILE A 279 13.57 -6.64 11.62
N HIS A 280 12.63 -7.42 12.12
CA HIS A 280 11.40 -7.69 11.39
C HIS A 280 10.38 -6.57 11.65
N GLU A 281 9.63 -6.21 10.61
CA GLU A 281 8.60 -5.16 10.68
C GLU A 281 7.43 -5.48 9.76
N THR A 282 6.22 -5.09 10.13
CA THR A 282 5.06 -5.17 9.23
C THR A 282 5.06 -3.99 8.26
N ARG A 283 4.59 -4.23 7.04
CA ARG A 283 4.51 -3.24 5.97
C ARG A 283 3.07 -3.10 5.48
N ALA A 284 2.25 -2.39 6.27
CA ALA A 284 0.84 -2.17 5.95
C ALA A 284 0.66 -1.25 4.73
N GLN A 285 0.99 -1.77 3.54
CA GLN A 285 0.95 -1.06 2.27
C GLN A 285 0.43 -1.96 1.15
N TRP A 286 -0.47 -1.45 0.33
CA TRP A 286 -1.02 -2.18 -0.82
C TRP A 286 0.05 -2.78 -1.74
N TYR A 287 1.07 -1.99 -2.07
CA TYR A 287 2.19 -2.43 -2.93
C TYR A 287 2.97 -3.60 -2.32
N SER A 288 3.32 -3.52 -1.04
CA SER A 288 3.99 -4.63 -0.32
C SER A 288 3.12 -5.88 -0.33
N ALA A 289 1.84 -5.76 0.03
CA ALA A 289 0.92 -6.88 0.07
C ALA A 289 0.75 -7.58 -1.28
N VAL A 290 0.79 -6.83 -2.40
CA VAL A 290 0.76 -7.40 -3.76
C VAL A 290 2.03 -8.19 -4.05
N ILE A 291 3.21 -7.61 -3.83
CA ILE A 291 4.51 -8.28 -4.06
C ILE A 291 4.65 -9.52 -3.20
N GLU A 292 4.28 -9.41 -1.93
CA GLU A 292 4.30 -10.54 -1.00
C GLU A 292 3.34 -11.65 -1.44
N GLY A 293 2.14 -11.29 -1.91
CA GLY A 293 1.20 -12.24 -2.48
C GLY A 293 1.75 -12.99 -3.69
N CYS A 294 2.42 -12.30 -4.60
CA CYS A 294 3.08 -12.92 -5.76
C CYS A 294 4.24 -13.83 -5.33
N THR A 295 5.04 -13.41 -4.35
CA THR A 295 6.16 -14.20 -3.82
C THR A 295 5.65 -15.46 -3.10
N ALA A 296 4.64 -15.32 -2.25
CA ALA A 296 4.02 -16.46 -1.57
C ALA A 296 3.49 -17.50 -2.58
N ALA A 297 2.79 -17.05 -3.62
CA ALA A 297 2.29 -17.91 -4.68
C ALA A 297 3.41 -18.70 -5.36
N ALA A 298 4.50 -18.03 -5.76
CA ALA A 298 5.63 -18.65 -6.41
C ALA A 298 6.27 -19.74 -5.50
N VAL A 299 6.48 -19.42 -4.23
CA VAL A 299 7.08 -20.36 -3.27
C VAL A 299 6.16 -21.54 -2.96
N MET A 300 4.86 -21.28 -2.72
CA MET A 300 3.87 -22.31 -2.41
C MET A 300 3.64 -23.30 -3.57
N THR A 301 3.87 -22.86 -4.81
CA THR A 301 3.74 -23.70 -6.02
C THR A 301 5.06 -24.35 -6.44
N GLY A 302 6.11 -24.24 -5.61
CA GLY A 302 7.42 -24.85 -5.91
C GLY A 302 8.23 -24.10 -6.95
N GLN A 303 7.80 -22.93 -7.39
CA GLN A 303 8.62 -22.05 -8.21
C GLN A 303 9.71 -21.46 -7.32
N VAL A 304 10.94 -21.47 -7.81
CA VAL A 304 12.04 -20.81 -7.12
C VAL A 304 11.82 -19.30 -7.25
N ALA A 305 11.25 -18.68 -6.21
CA ALA A 305 11.36 -17.24 -6.08
C ALA A 305 12.87 -16.92 -6.12
N PRO A 306 13.33 -15.94 -6.92
CA PRO A 306 14.75 -15.63 -6.96
C PRO A 306 15.28 -15.50 -5.53
N ALA A 307 16.13 -16.41 -5.11
CA ALA A 307 16.58 -16.53 -3.71
C ALA A 307 17.31 -15.28 -3.19
N THR A 308 17.60 -14.35 -4.09
CA THR A 308 18.35 -13.11 -3.86
C THR A 308 17.50 -11.87 -3.69
N ARG A 309 16.18 -11.92 -3.95
CA ARG A 309 15.34 -10.74 -3.76
C ARG A 309 14.77 -10.74 -2.35
N THR A 310 15.46 -10.04 -1.48
CA THR A 310 14.84 -9.51 -0.26
C THR A 310 13.70 -8.57 -0.68
N PHE A 311 12.69 -8.37 0.17
CA PHE A 311 11.67 -7.34 -0.08
C PHE A 311 12.28 -5.92 -0.07
N GLY A 312 13.60 -5.85 0.17
CA GLY A 312 14.39 -4.65 0.22
C GLY A 312 13.99 -3.73 1.37
N VAL A 313 14.37 -2.47 1.23
CA VAL A 313 14.04 -1.45 2.23
C VAL A 313 12.57 -1.02 2.16
N PRO A 314 12.01 -0.46 3.26
CA PRO A 314 10.70 0.17 3.24
C PRO A 314 10.63 1.26 2.17
N TRP A 315 9.49 1.32 1.48
CA TRP A 315 9.21 2.34 0.49
C TRP A 315 7.75 2.77 0.63
N HIS A 316 7.53 4.06 0.67
CA HIS A 316 6.19 4.61 0.81
C HIS A 316 6.04 5.82 -0.09
N ALA A 317 5.04 5.78 -0.97
CA ALA A 317 4.62 6.90 -1.77
C ALA A 317 3.13 7.14 -1.59
N THR A 318 2.76 8.36 -1.26
CA THR A 318 1.36 8.74 -1.09
C THR A 318 1.15 10.20 -1.47
N ARG A 319 -0.11 10.55 -1.73
CA ARG A 319 -0.52 11.92 -1.96
C ARG A 319 -1.24 12.46 -0.72
N LEU A 320 -0.79 13.58 -0.22
CA LEU A 320 -1.30 14.26 0.96
C LEU A 320 -1.91 15.60 0.52
N GLY A 321 -3.17 15.57 0.09
CA GLY A 321 -3.77 16.70 -0.61
C GLY A 321 -3.13 16.91 -2.00
N ASP A 322 -2.55 18.07 -2.24
CA ASP A 322 -1.78 18.43 -3.44
C ASP A 322 -0.28 18.11 -3.32
N LEU A 323 0.21 17.82 -2.12
CA LEU A 323 1.59 17.40 -1.90
C LEU A 323 1.77 15.91 -2.16
N SER A 324 2.89 15.55 -2.76
CA SER A 324 3.37 14.18 -2.88
C SER A 324 4.42 13.91 -1.82
N LEU A 325 4.29 12.79 -1.13
CA LEU A 325 5.29 12.28 -0.20
C LEU A 325 5.89 11.00 -0.76
N LEU A 326 7.21 10.94 -0.79
CA LEU A 326 7.99 9.74 -1.05
C LEU A 326 9.00 9.56 0.07
N THR A 327 9.01 8.39 0.68
CA THR A 327 10.07 7.98 1.61
C THR A 327 10.61 6.61 1.22
N SER A 328 11.90 6.37 1.39
CA SER A 328 12.51 5.08 1.12
C SER A 328 13.67 4.84 2.08
N GLY A 329 13.87 3.59 2.45
CA GLY A 329 14.92 3.16 3.37
C GLY A 329 14.70 3.70 4.80
N SER A 330 15.79 4.08 5.43
CA SER A 330 15.83 4.57 6.81
C SER A 330 16.21 6.06 6.87
N PRO A 331 15.30 6.98 6.46
CA PRO A 331 15.64 8.40 6.30
C PRO A 331 15.98 9.10 7.62
N LEU A 332 15.57 8.55 8.75
CA LEU A 332 15.83 9.09 10.09
C LEU A 332 16.93 8.30 10.83
N ALA A 333 17.65 7.43 10.13
CA ALA A 333 18.72 6.63 10.74
C ALA A 333 19.83 7.56 11.30
N ARG A 334 20.20 7.30 12.54
CA ARG A 334 21.35 7.92 13.20
C ARG A 334 22.44 6.87 13.37
N ILE A 335 23.14 6.59 12.28
CA ILE A 335 24.23 5.61 12.23
C ILE A 335 25.54 6.40 12.31
N ALA A 336 26.53 5.93 13.07
CA ALA A 336 27.84 6.56 13.13
C ALA A 336 28.46 6.64 11.71
N GLY A 337 28.96 7.80 11.34
CA GLY A 337 29.48 8.07 9.98
C GLY A 337 28.43 8.46 8.93
N SER A 338 27.14 8.38 9.24
CA SER A 338 26.12 8.84 8.29
C SER A 338 26.07 10.37 8.18
N VAL A 339 25.82 10.85 6.97
CA VAL A 339 25.65 12.28 6.65
C VAL A 339 24.25 12.52 6.14
N THR A 340 23.59 13.56 6.65
CA THR A 340 22.26 13.98 6.18
C THR A 340 22.38 15.28 5.38
N LEU A 341 21.93 15.24 4.13
CA LEU A 341 21.83 16.42 3.25
C LEU A 341 20.36 16.73 3.03
N ALA A 342 20.00 18.00 3.19
CA ALA A 342 18.63 18.43 2.97
C ALA A 342 18.58 19.73 2.14
N ASP A 343 17.57 19.82 1.28
CA ASP A 343 17.27 21.00 0.49
C ASP A 343 15.77 21.34 0.58
N SER A 344 15.48 22.62 0.67
CA SER A 344 14.10 23.13 0.73
C SER A 344 13.97 24.31 -0.20
N ILE A 345 13.26 24.13 -1.32
CA ILE A 345 13.06 25.16 -2.34
C ILE A 345 11.55 25.23 -2.66
N LYS A 346 10.97 26.45 -2.54
CA LYS A 346 9.60 26.75 -3.00
C LYS A 346 8.54 25.71 -2.62
N GLY A 347 8.46 25.33 -1.33
CA GLY A 347 7.44 24.38 -0.85
C GLY A 347 7.75 22.90 -1.12
N THR A 348 8.94 22.59 -1.64
CA THR A 348 9.45 21.22 -1.74
C THR A 348 10.55 21.00 -0.72
N TYR A 349 10.63 19.79 -0.18
CA TYR A 349 11.67 19.38 0.73
C TYR A 349 12.24 18.02 0.28
N ARG A 350 13.56 17.91 0.24
CA ARG A 350 14.26 16.64 0.01
C ARG A 350 15.34 16.43 1.03
N CYS A 351 15.49 15.19 1.46
CA CYS A 351 16.49 14.80 2.43
C CYS A 351 17.10 13.46 2.02
N LEU A 352 18.42 13.39 1.98
CA LEU A 352 19.22 12.21 1.73
C LEU A 352 19.97 11.84 3.00
N THR A 353 19.86 10.60 3.43
CA THR A 353 20.71 10.02 4.48
C THR A 353 21.70 9.09 3.80
N ILE A 354 23.00 9.37 3.97
CA ILE A 354 24.10 8.76 3.22
C ILE A 354 25.06 8.13 4.21
N LEU A 355 25.51 6.90 3.92
CA LEU A 355 26.55 6.20 4.63
C LEU A 355 27.52 5.60 3.60
N ASP A 356 28.82 5.84 3.74
CA ASP A 356 29.87 5.32 2.84
C ASP A 356 29.55 5.57 1.36
N ASP A 357 29.12 6.80 1.03
CA ASP A 357 28.69 7.24 -0.30
C ASP A 357 27.45 6.50 -0.87
N GLN A 358 26.78 5.67 -0.07
CA GLN A 358 25.54 4.97 -0.44
C GLN A 358 24.33 5.67 0.18
N LEU A 359 23.24 5.72 -0.58
CA LEU A 359 21.97 6.21 -0.08
C LEU A 359 21.32 5.16 0.84
N ILE A 360 21.11 5.48 2.11
CA ILE A 360 20.42 4.61 3.07
C ILE A 360 19.02 5.09 3.42
N GLY A 361 18.70 6.36 3.14
CA GLY A 361 17.39 6.92 3.39
C GLY A 361 17.09 8.12 2.49
N TYR A 362 15.82 8.26 2.11
CA TYR A 362 15.36 9.34 1.24
C TYR A 362 13.98 9.85 1.66
N ILE A 363 13.84 11.17 1.70
CA ILE A 363 12.55 11.87 1.83
C ILE A 363 12.41 12.84 0.65
N SER A 364 11.25 12.84 0.02
CA SER A 364 10.81 13.91 -0.89
C SER A 364 9.38 14.29 -0.55
N LEU A 365 9.15 15.56 -0.25
CA LEU A 365 7.83 16.14 0.01
C LEU A 365 7.64 17.34 -0.90
N GLY A 366 6.49 17.45 -1.58
CA GLY A 366 6.17 18.55 -2.49
C GLY A 366 5.66 18.04 -3.83
N GLN A 367 6.28 18.45 -4.94
CA GLN A 367 5.91 17.96 -6.27
C GLN A 367 6.17 16.46 -6.43
N ALA A 368 5.32 15.78 -7.20
CA ALA A 368 5.46 14.35 -7.46
C ALA A 368 6.81 14.04 -8.11
N GLN A 369 7.50 13.03 -7.56
CA GLN A 369 8.75 12.53 -8.14
C GLN A 369 8.44 11.31 -9.00
N ALA A 370 8.84 11.35 -10.28
CA ALA A 370 8.50 10.32 -11.24
C ALA A 370 9.11 8.94 -10.92
N ASP A 371 10.33 8.90 -10.41
CA ASP A 371 11.15 7.69 -10.34
C ASP A 371 11.30 7.13 -8.91
N GLY A 372 10.23 7.15 -8.11
CA GLY A 372 10.28 6.71 -6.72
C GLY A 372 10.78 5.27 -6.50
N LEU A 373 10.44 4.34 -7.38
CA LEU A 373 10.93 2.95 -7.31
C LEU A 373 12.41 2.84 -7.67
N ALA A 374 12.91 3.71 -8.53
CA ALA A 374 14.34 3.76 -8.85
C ALA A 374 15.16 4.20 -7.64
N ILE A 375 14.65 5.12 -6.82
CA ILE A 375 15.29 5.52 -5.56
C ILE A 375 15.38 4.34 -4.59
N LYS A 376 14.29 3.57 -4.47
CA LYS A 376 14.31 2.34 -3.69
C LYS A 376 15.39 1.37 -4.20
N ARG A 377 15.49 1.22 -5.52
CA ARG A 377 16.47 0.34 -6.16
C ARG A 377 17.91 0.79 -5.85
N LEU A 378 18.22 2.10 -5.89
CA LEU A 378 19.54 2.61 -5.51
C LEU A 378 19.92 2.21 -4.08
N ILE A 379 18.96 2.25 -3.15
CA ILE A 379 19.17 1.87 -1.76
C ILE A 379 19.32 0.35 -1.62
N ASP A 380 18.46 -0.42 -2.27
CA ASP A 380 18.49 -1.89 -2.21
C ASP A 380 19.78 -2.49 -2.78
N GLU A 381 20.32 -1.86 -3.84
CA GLU A 381 21.56 -2.30 -4.51
C GLU A 381 22.84 -1.71 -3.88
N GLY A 382 22.71 -0.79 -2.92
CA GLY A 382 23.86 -0.14 -2.26
C GLY A 382 24.75 0.61 -3.24
N VAL A 383 24.15 1.30 -4.22
CA VAL A 383 24.90 1.98 -5.27
C VAL A 383 25.55 3.26 -4.74
N SER A 384 26.81 3.53 -5.11
CA SER A 384 27.45 4.83 -4.84
C SER A 384 26.68 5.96 -5.54
N ILE A 385 26.36 7.01 -4.79
CA ILE A 385 25.56 8.14 -5.28
C ILE A 385 26.40 9.40 -5.53
N GLY A 386 27.73 9.36 -5.39
CA GLY A 386 28.59 10.54 -5.51
C GLY A 386 28.31 11.37 -6.75
N ALA A 387 28.16 10.73 -7.92
CA ALA A 387 27.88 11.39 -9.20
C ALA A 387 26.45 11.91 -9.35
N ILE A 388 25.49 11.40 -8.60
CA ILE A 388 24.04 11.74 -8.73
C ILE A 388 23.45 12.41 -7.49
N LYS A 389 24.25 12.59 -6.44
CA LYS A 389 23.83 13.15 -5.15
C LYS A 389 23.12 14.49 -5.29
N GLU A 390 23.68 15.40 -6.09
CA GLU A 390 23.07 16.72 -6.32
C GLU A 390 21.76 16.62 -7.12
N ALA A 391 21.71 15.76 -8.13
CA ALA A 391 20.50 15.52 -8.92
C ALA A 391 19.36 14.92 -8.06
N LEU A 392 19.68 14.00 -7.15
CA LEU A 392 18.73 13.45 -6.17
C LEU A 392 18.22 14.56 -5.24
N LEU A 393 19.11 15.40 -4.70
CA LEU A 393 18.76 16.46 -3.77
C LEU A 393 17.91 17.56 -4.45
N LYS A 394 18.22 17.90 -5.69
CA LYS A 394 17.46 18.90 -6.48
C LYS A 394 16.19 18.32 -7.13
N GLY A 395 16.01 17.01 -7.13
CA GLY A 395 14.86 16.35 -7.75
C GLY A 395 14.91 16.27 -9.28
N HIS A 396 16.11 16.36 -9.84
CA HIS A 396 16.38 16.26 -11.29
C HIS A 396 16.97 14.90 -11.68
N PHE A 397 16.88 13.91 -10.79
CA PHE A 397 17.38 12.55 -11.06
C PHE A 397 16.54 11.88 -12.14
N ASP A 398 17.20 11.50 -13.25
CA ASP A 398 16.62 10.74 -14.36
C ASP A 398 17.09 9.28 -14.25
N ALA A 399 16.22 8.43 -13.71
CA ALA A 399 16.51 7.03 -13.50
C ALA A 399 16.73 6.27 -14.81
N ARG A 400 15.99 6.61 -15.87
CA ARG A 400 16.12 5.92 -17.18
C ARG A 400 17.48 6.14 -17.78
N LYS A 401 17.92 7.40 -17.79
CA LYS A 401 19.25 7.77 -18.28
C LYS A 401 20.34 7.12 -17.46
N TYR A 402 20.22 7.14 -16.13
CA TYR A 402 21.20 6.58 -15.20
C TYR A 402 21.38 5.08 -15.40
N PHE A 403 20.31 4.30 -15.36
CA PHE A 403 20.40 2.84 -15.50
C PHE A 403 20.75 2.40 -16.93
N ALA A 404 20.36 3.15 -17.96
CA ALA A 404 20.80 2.87 -19.33
C ALA A 404 22.31 3.05 -19.51
N GLN A 405 22.90 4.06 -18.88
CA GLN A 405 24.36 4.26 -18.90
C GLN A 405 25.10 3.13 -18.18
N GLN A 406 24.60 2.68 -17.04
CA GLN A 406 25.20 1.54 -16.31
C GLN A 406 25.16 0.23 -17.12
N SER A 407 24.03 -0.04 -17.76
CA SER A 407 23.89 -1.22 -18.61
C SER A 407 24.86 -1.18 -19.82
N SER A 408 25.10 -0.01 -20.39
CA SER A 408 26.05 0.17 -21.51
C SER A 408 27.52 0.02 -21.10
N ILE A 409 27.85 0.40 -19.86
CA ILE A 409 29.21 0.23 -19.28
C ILE A 409 29.47 -1.26 -19.05
N SER A 410 28.52 -1.97 -18.46
CA SER A 410 28.64 -3.44 -18.21
C SER A 410 28.86 -4.23 -19.51
N VAL A 411 28.17 -3.87 -20.60
CA VAL A 411 28.36 -4.51 -21.92
C VAL A 411 29.74 -4.20 -22.51
N ARG A 412 30.27 -2.97 -22.32
CA ARG A 412 31.60 -2.61 -22.78
C ARG A 412 32.70 -3.35 -22.00
N ASP A 413 32.56 -3.51 -20.69
CA ASP A 413 33.52 -4.23 -19.85
C ASP A 413 33.55 -5.73 -20.18
N LEU A 414 32.41 -6.33 -20.49
CA LEU A 414 32.32 -7.70 -20.99
C LEU A 414 32.98 -7.86 -22.38
N ALA A 415 32.84 -6.89 -23.26
CA ALA A 415 33.47 -6.89 -24.57
C ALA A 415 35.00 -6.74 -24.52
N THR A 416 35.51 -5.97 -23.52
CA THR A 416 36.96 -5.76 -23.33
C THR A 416 37.64 -6.91 -22.56
N SER A 417 36.90 -7.66 -21.74
CA SER A 417 37.46 -8.76 -20.95
C SER A 417 37.62 -10.09 -21.74
N GLY A 418 37.21 -10.17 -22.98
CA GLY A 418 37.43 -11.33 -23.88
C GLY A 418 36.77 -12.64 -23.45
N LYS A 419 35.91 -12.61 -22.42
CA LYS A 419 35.13 -13.78 -21.93
C LYS A 419 33.67 -13.66 -22.32
N LEU A 420 33.36 -14.02 -23.57
CA LEU A 420 31.98 -14.25 -23.97
C LEU A 420 31.52 -15.62 -23.46
N PRO A 421 30.43 -15.74 -22.71
CA PRO A 421 29.82 -17.02 -22.45
C PRO A 421 29.29 -17.57 -23.77
N VAL A 422 29.65 -18.80 -24.11
CA VAL A 422 29.14 -19.52 -25.28
C VAL A 422 27.65 -19.78 -25.05
N VAL A 423 26.80 -18.97 -25.67
CA VAL A 423 25.36 -19.22 -25.75
C VAL A 423 25.14 -20.39 -26.73
N ARG A 424 24.90 -21.57 -26.21
CA ARG A 424 24.38 -22.69 -27.01
C ARG A 424 22.98 -22.32 -27.50
N THR A 425 22.87 -22.01 -28.78
CA THR A 425 21.61 -21.82 -29.49
C THR A 425 20.85 -23.13 -29.53
N THR A 426 19.79 -23.26 -28.74
CA THR A 426 18.82 -24.34 -28.92
C THR A 426 17.78 -23.88 -29.93
N GLN A 427 17.71 -24.66 -31.00
CA GLN A 427 16.70 -24.84 -32.04
C GLN A 427 15.58 -23.80 -32.19
N ARG A 428 15.57 -23.22 -33.38
CA ARG A 428 14.44 -22.49 -33.94
C ARG A 428 13.19 -23.40 -34.01
N LEU A 429 12.15 -23.02 -33.29
CA LEU A 429 10.80 -23.50 -33.57
C LEU A 429 10.20 -22.62 -34.66
N SER A 430 9.80 -23.27 -35.77
CA SER A 430 9.12 -22.65 -36.90
C SER A 430 7.75 -22.12 -36.50
N PRO A 431 7.28 -21.00 -37.06
CA PRO A 431 5.96 -20.47 -36.74
C PRO A 431 4.85 -21.33 -37.39
N PRO A 432 3.68 -21.46 -36.76
CA PRO A 432 2.56 -22.19 -37.36
C PRO A 432 1.96 -21.41 -38.52
N MET A 433 1.65 -22.13 -39.58
CA MET A 433 1.01 -21.63 -40.79
C MET A 433 -0.36 -21.02 -40.51
N THR A 434 -0.55 -19.77 -40.90
CA THR A 434 -1.86 -19.13 -41.05
C THR A 434 -2.64 -19.69 -42.19
N ARG A 435 -3.79 -20.30 -41.90
CA ARG A 435 -4.83 -20.58 -42.91
C ARG A 435 -5.63 -19.32 -43.16
N SER A 436 -5.56 -18.83 -44.39
CA SER A 436 -6.46 -17.83 -44.94
C SER A 436 -7.87 -18.40 -45.08
N LEU A 437 -8.87 -17.69 -44.57
CA LEU A 437 -10.26 -17.84 -44.97
C LEU A 437 -10.70 -16.56 -45.66
N THR A 438 -11.14 -16.72 -46.86
CA THR A 438 -11.64 -15.77 -47.85
C THR A 438 -12.94 -15.10 -47.43
N GLU A 439 -13.05 -13.87 -47.93
CA GLU A 439 -14.20 -12.93 -47.85
C GLU A 439 -15.49 -13.49 -48.47
N SER A 440 -16.62 -13.05 -47.91
CA SER A 440 -17.81 -12.63 -48.66
C SER A 440 -18.75 -11.86 -47.72
N GLY A 441 -18.90 -10.59 -47.77
CA GLY A 441 -19.90 -9.83 -48.51
C GLY A 441 -21.20 -9.66 -47.72
N THR A 442 -21.47 -8.48 -47.20
CA THR A 442 -22.64 -7.67 -47.58
C THR A 442 -22.70 -6.34 -46.81
N GLN A 443 -22.73 -5.28 -47.57
CA GLN A 443 -23.12 -3.92 -47.14
C GLN A 443 -24.62 -3.87 -46.88
N GLN A 444 -25.03 -3.15 -45.86
CA GLN A 444 -26.24 -2.32 -45.91
C GLN A 444 -26.18 -1.14 -44.91
N SER A 445 -26.33 0.01 -45.51
CA SER A 445 -26.51 1.34 -44.98
C SER A 445 -27.74 1.54 -44.08
N LEU A 446 -27.68 2.45 -43.12
CA LEU A 446 -28.75 3.37 -42.81
C LEU A 446 -28.24 4.63 -42.09
N GLU A 447 -28.57 5.74 -42.72
CA GLU A 447 -28.29 7.13 -42.33
C GLU A 447 -29.24 7.65 -41.26
N ARG A 448 -28.75 8.74 -40.62
CA ARG A 448 -29.47 9.92 -40.08
C ARG A 448 -30.17 9.84 -38.72
N ARG A 449 -29.71 10.64 -37.79
CA ARG A 449 -30.29 11.94 -37.43
C ARG A 449 -29.39 12.76 -36.49
N LYS A 450 -29.09 13.96 -36.93
CA LYS A 450 -28.54 15.08 -36.16
C LYS A 450 -29.58 15.67 -35.25
N HIS A 451 -29.20 16.03 -34.01
CA HIS A 451 -29.74 17.22 -33.35
C HIS A 451 -28.60 17.84 -32.52
N GLU A 452 -28.23 19.03 -32.93
CA GLU A 452 -27.37 19.97 -32.20
C GLU A 452 -28.07 20.46 -30.92
N VAL A 453 -27.33 20.47 -29.82
CA VAL A 453 -27.55 21.47 -28.75
C VAL A 453 -26.13 21.90 -28.28
N THR A 454 -25.79 23.12 -28.66
CA THR A 454 -24.66 23.90 -28.21
C THR A 454 -24.78 24.23 -26.73
N ARG A 455 -23.81 23.80 -25.92
CA ARG A 455 -23.35 24.48 -24.69
C ARG A 455 -21.88 24.18 -24.48
N SER A 456 -21.07 25.23 -24.42
CA SER A 456 -19.64 25.22 -24.14
C SER A 456 -19.34 24.57 -22.79
N PRO A 457 -18.37 23.66 -22.67
CA PRO A 457 -17.83 23.24 -21.39
C PRO A 457 -16.59 24.08 -21.07
N SER A 458 -16.60 24.65 -19.87
CA SER A 458 -15.36 25.08 -19.19
C SER A 458 -14.44 23.87 -19.06
N VAL A 459 -13.26 24.02 -19.65
CA VAL A 459 -12.17 23.04 -19.57
C VAL A 459 -11.69 22.94 -18.14
N VAL A 460 -12.08 21.89 -17.45
CA VAL A 460 -11.37 21.42 -16.27
C VAL A 460 -10.43 20.33 -16.77
N GLU A 461 -9.17 20.67 -16.93
CA GLU A 461 -8.12 19.69 -17.17
C GLU A 461 -8.12 18.65 -16.04
N SER A 462 -8.59 17.47 -16.36
CA SER A 462 -8.42 16.29 -15.53
C SER A 462 -6.95 15.86 -15.56
N ILE A 463 -6.21 16.20 -14.50
CA ILE A 463 -4.87 15.66 -14.25
C ILE A 463 -5.01 14.14 -14.12
N PRO A 464 -4.26 13.35 -14.89
CA PRO A 464 -4.35 11.90 -14.80
C PRO A 464 -3.94 11.46 -13.39
N LEU A 465 -4.83 10.75 -12.72
CA LEU A 465 -4.49 9.89 -11.59
C LEU A 465 -3.27 9.06 -12.01
N THR A 466 -2.20 9.12 -11.23
CA THR A 466 -1.13 8.13 -11.32
C THR A 466 -1.78 6.77 -11.12
N THR A 467 -2.17 6.18 -12.22
CA THR A 467 -2.67 4.83 -12.29
C THR A 467 -1.54 3.93 -11.82
N PHE A 468 -1.65 3.45 -10.60
CA PHE A 468 -1.10 2.13 -10.33
C PHE A 468 -1.61 1.23 -11.47
N PRO A 469 -0.75 0.45 -12.13
CA PRO A 469 -1.18 -0.34 -13.26
C PRO A 469 -2.41 -1.14 -12.84
N ARG A 470 -3.54 -0.92 -13.50
CA ARG A 470 -4.64 -1.87 -13.45
C ARG A 470 -4.04 -3.18 -13.87
N ILE A 471 -4.03 -4.16 -12.99
CA ILE A 471 -3.70 -5.52 -13.35
C ILE A 471 -4.90 -6.01 -14.16
N THR A 472 -4.91 -5.71 -15.46
CA THR A 472 -5.85 -6.30 -16.38
C THR A 472 -5.43 -7.77 -16.56
N ALA A 473 -6.37 -8.68 -16.43
CA ALA A 473 -6.17 -10.07 -16.79
C ALA A 473 -5.76 -10.11 -18.29
N GLY A 474 -4.47 -10.26 -18.56
CA GLY A 474 -3.90 -10.20 -19.91
C GLY A 474 -2.70 -9.28 -20.08
N ALA A 475 -2.38 -8.41 -19.12
CA ALA A 475 -1.11 -7.70 -19.15
C ALA A 475 0.01 -8.73 -18.92
N GLN A 476 0.66 -9.14 -19.99
CA GLN A 476 1.94 -9.80 -19.91
C GLN A 476 2.88 -8.85 -19.15
N PHE A 477 3.15 -9.16 -17.88
CA PHE A 477 4.38 -8.74 -17.27
C PHE A 477 5.47 -9.37 -18.13
N ARG A 478 5.93 -8.64 -19.14
CA ARG A 478 7.24 -8.95 -19.69
C ARG A 478 8.16 -8.91 -18.49
N SER A 479 8.63 -10.09 -18.12
CA SER A 479 9.76 -10.22 -17.22
C SER A 479 10.79 -9.22 -17.72
N ILE A 480 10.99 -8.14 -16.99
CA ILE A 480 12.20 -7.38 -17.12
C ILE A 480 13.24 -8.34 -16.57
N ASN A 481 13.84 -9.10 -17.49
CA ASN A 481 15.06 -9.84 -17.22
C ASN A 481 16.09 -8.78 -16.91
N ILE A 482 16.29 -8.55 -15.62
CA ILE A 482 17.43 -7.83 -15.09
C ILE A 482 18.43 -8.94 -14.80
N HIS A 483 19.35 -9.14 -15.74
CA HIS A 483 20.59 -9.81 -15.44
C HIS A 483 21.40 -9.01 -14.44
#